data_9b03f788aa3ece2da652003601a45992
#
_entry.id   9b03f788aa3ece2da652003601a45992
#
_cell.length_a   1.000
_cell.length_b   1.000
_cell.length_c   1.000
_cell.angle_alpha   90.00
_cell.angle_beta   90.00
_cell.angle_gamma   90.00
#
_symmetry.space_group_name_H-M   'P 1'
#
loop_
_entity.id
_entity.type
_entity.pdbx_description
1 polymer ?
#
loop_
_entity_poly.entity_id
_entity_poly.type
_entity_poly.pdbx_seq_one_letter_code
_entity_poly.pdbx_strand_id
1 'polypeptide(L)'
;MPGMLKAPLPMPDAAPMPQAVQLLGIDTPIGLALLRELAGHGLAVHGIARSPRAIGLRARALASGRVHAARDTALLALLREQAARHGAWHCFAVSESDIAWLSQHRAALPGITLMMAEGPALARVLDKAAVYRIAAALGIAVPMQWPVGNASQARQVAQRARYPVVVKWADPLRVADRLRALGLPLEKARYCHDPDALEALLSRCAAVGEYPLVQAQVPGEGLGQMLLMHQGRAVLRFQHRRLHEWPPEGGVSSCCERVDAGQHHALFAQSEALLRALDWSGPAMVEYRHDQVSGRSVLMEVNGRYWGGYPLAEQAGAHFAWNHLRVMAGLPVSAGSERARVRRCRFLVPDTRRLLRILFARQQIADRSLRWQPARELWRYLVYPLGRGNRHYVFRWSDPMPCLADLAAIARSALARAAQALRRPRALPAASPDDPSLISRSADTGRR
;
A
#
# COMPACT_ATOMS: atom_id res chain seq x y z
N MET A 1 26.62 -40.04 -20.02
CA MET A 1 26.97 -39.88 -18.59
C MET A 1 25.88 -39.04 -17.96
N PRO A 2 25.00 -39.56 -17.10
CA PRO A 2 23.99 -38.74 -16.42
C PRO A 2 24.68 -37.93 -15.29
N GLY A 3 24.48 -36.59 -15.31
CA GLY A 3 25.05 -35.66 -14.34
C GLY A 3 24.60 -35.97 -12.92
N MET A 4 25.56 -36.21 -12.06
CA MET A 4 25.39 -36.35 -10.62
C MET A 4 24.75 -35.07 -10.07
N LEU A 5 23.53 -35.16 -9.59
CA LEU A 5 22.92 -34.16 -8.73
C LEU A 5 23.84 -33.99 -7.51
N LYS A 6 24.47 -32.80 -7.38
CA LYS A 6 25.21 -32.43 -6.16
C LYS A 6 24.26 -32.57 -4.97
N ALA A 7 24.69 -33.37 -3.99
CA ALA A 7 24.02 -33.45 -2.69
C ALA A 7 23.80 -32.05 -2.10
N PRO A 8 22.68 -31.81 -1.44
CA PRO A 8 22.47 -30.51 -0.79
C PRO A 8 23.56 -30.30 0.26
N LEU A 9 24.17 -29.12 0.25
CA LEU A 9 25.12 -28.70 1.28
C LEU A 9 24.48 -28.88 2.67
N PRO A 10 25.23 -29.35 3.68
CA PRO A 10 24.72 -29.42 5.04
C PRO A 10 24.22 -28.05 5.47
N MET A 11 22.96 -27.98 5.90
CA MET A 11 22.36 -26.78 6.45
C MET A 11 23.16 -26.40 7.72
N PRO A 12 23.54 -25.13 7.91
CA PRO A 12 24.11 -24.70 9.19
C PRO A 12 23.12 -24.99 10.30
N ASP A 13 23.59 -25.28 11.51
CA ASP A 13 22.73 -25.51 12.68
C ASP A 13 21.64 -24.46 12.77
N ALA A 14 20.40 -24.88 12.76
CA ALA A 14 19.24 -23.97 12.74
C ALA A 14 19.28 -23.12 14.02
N ALA A 15 19.24 -21.81 13.86
CA ALA A 15 19.12 -20.90 14.98
C ALA A 15 17.78 -21.13 15.72
N PRO A 16 17.74 -21.00 17.04
CA PRO A 16 16.50 -21.17 17.78
C PRO A 16 15.47 -20.11 17.34
N MET A 17 14.23 -20.53 17.20
CA MET A 17 13.14 -19.62 16.88
C MET A 17 12.93 -18.61 18.02
N PRO A 18 12.69 -17.33 17.73
CA PRO A 18 12.40 -16.35 18.77
C PRO A 18 11.10 -16.69 19.51
N GLN A 19 11.01 -16.34 20.77
CA GLN A 19 9.76 -16.41 21.55
C GLN A 19 8.99 -15.11 21.54
N ALA A 20 9.66 -14.00 21.22
CA ALA A 20 9.09 -12.67 21.17
C ALA A 20 9.58 -11.89 19.94
N VAL A 21 8.72 -10.98 19.45
CA VAL A 21 9.04 -10.11 18.32
C VAL A 21 8.47 -8.71 18.53
N GLN A 22 9.09 -7.72 17.88
CA GLN A 22 8.59 -6.37 17.81
C GLN A 22 7.86 -6.16 16.47
N LEU A 23 6.78 -5.36 16.49
CA LEU A 23 6.02 -5.06 15.29
C LEU A 23 5.64 -3.56 15.24
N LEU A 24 6.23 -2.82 14.30
CA LEU A 24 5.88 -1.45 13.99
C LEU A 24 4.71 -1.40 13.01
N GLY A 25 3.72 -0.53 13.29
CA GLY A 25 2.60 -0.27 12.39
C GLY A 25 1.37 -1.12 12.67
N ILE A 26 1.14 -1.47 13.94
CA ILE A 26 -0.10 -2.14 14.38
C ILE A 26 -1.35 -1.25 14.25
N ASP A 27 -1.19 -0.04 13.70
CA ASP A 27 -2.29 0.87 13.33
C ASP A 27 -3.09 0.37 12.12
N THR A 28 -2.51 -0.50 11.32
CA THR A 28 -3.02 -0.89 10.01
C THR A 28 -3.59 -2.32 10.04
N PRO A 29 -4.51 -2.66 9.12
CA PRO A 29 -4.94 -4.06 8.95
C PRO A 29 -3.80 -5.02 8.63
N ILE A 30 -2.73 -4.55 7.97
CA ILE A 30 -1.52 -5.34 7.72
C ILE A 30 -0.87 -5.71 9.05
N GLY A 31 -0.56 -4.71 9.88
CA GLY A 31 0.05 -4.93 11.19
C GLY A 31 -0.81 -5.79 12.09
N LEU A 32 -2.14 -5.59 12.09
CA LEU A 32 -3.06 -6.44 12.86
C LEU A 32 -3.04 -7.91 12.38
N ALA A 33 -2.92 -8.15 11.07
CA ALA A 33 -2.85 -9.50 10.53
C ALA A 33 -1.51 -10.18 10.88
N LEU A 34 -0.39 -9.45 10.77
CA LEU A 34 0.92 -9.96 11.23
C LEU A 34 0.91 -10.29 12.72
N LEU A 35 0.35 -9.40 13.54
CA LEU A 35 0.21 -9.61 14.98
C LEU A 35 -0.55 -10.91 15.26
N ARG A 36 -1.70 -11.10 14.64
CA ARG A 36 -2.54 -12.30 14.81
C ARG A 36 -1.87 -13.57 14.32
N GLU A 37 -1.14 -13.50 13.21
CA GLU A 37 -0.40 -14.63 12.66
C GLU A 37 0.73 -15.05 13.60
N LEU A 38 1.60 -14.12 13.97
CA LEU A 38 2.78 -14.40 14.81
C LEU A 38 2.36 -14.90 16.20
N ALA A 39 1.37 -14.26 16.82
CA ALA A 39 0.81 -14.71 18.08
C ALA A 39 0.10 -16.07 17.96
N GLY A 40 -0.55 -16.35 16.83
CA GLY A 40 -1.16 -17.65 16.53
C GLY A 40 -0.16 -18.79 16.43
N HIS A 41 1.11 -18.49 16.19
CA HIS A 41 2.25 -19.40 16.24
C HIS A 41 2.99 -19.43 17.59
N GLY A 42 2.41 -18.81 18.62
CA GLY A 42 2.94 -18.83 19.99
C GLY A 42 3.94 -17.74 20.34
N LEU A 43 4.17 -16.76 19.46
CA LEU A 43 5.10 -15.66 19.72
C LEU A 43 4.45 -14.55 20.57
N ALA A 44 5.17 -14.00 21.51
CA ALA A 44 4.80 -12.76 22.20
C ALA A 44 5.06 -11.56 21.27
N VAL A 45 3.99 -10.87 20.82
CA VAL A 45 4.12 -9.73 19.91
C VAL A 45 4.05 -8.42 20.69
N HIS A 46 5.15 -7.66 20.66
CA HIS A 46 5.28 -6.33 21.26
C HIS A 46 5.08 -5.27 20.19
N GLY A 47 3.88 -4.65 20.18
CA GLY A 47 3.45 -3.74 19.13
C GLY A 47 3.81 -2.28 19.40
N ILE A 48 4.22 -1.57 18.36
CA ILE A 48 4.41 -0.12 18.38
C ILE A 48 3.42 0.53 17.41
N ALA A 49 2.58 1.40 17.94
CA ALA A 49 1.56 2.16 17.21
C ALA A 49 2.00 3.61 17.01
N ARG A 50 1.54 4.25 15.94
CA ARG A 50 1.70 5.69 15.70
C ARG A 50 0.63 6.53 16.40
N SER A 51 -0.47 5.90 16.80
CA SER A 51 -1.60 6.58 17.43
C SER A 51 -2.14 5.75 18.59
N PRO A 52 -2.62 6.40 19.68
CA PRO A 52 -3.30 5.71 20.77
C PRO A 52 -4.65 5.09 20.33
N ARG A 53 -5.09 5.39 19.10
CA ARG A 53 -6.31 4.84 18.49
C ARG A 53 -6.02 3.66 17.56
N ALA A 54 -4.80 3.17 17.52
CA ALA A 54 -4.40 2.06 16.68
C ALA A 54 -5.24 0.81 16.94
N ILE A 55 -5.72 0.19 15.88
CA ILE A 55 -6.59 -1.00 15.97
C ILE A 55 -5.89 -2.17 16.66
N GLY A 56 -4.58 -2.34 16.43
CA GLY A 56 -3.78 -3.41 17.03
C GLY A 56 -3.64 -3.28 18.55
N LEU A 57 -3.74 -2.07 19.13
CA LEU A 57 -3.74 -1.89 20.60
C LEU A 57 -4.96 -2.51 21.29
N ARG A 58 -5.99 -2.87 20.52
CA ARG A 58 -7.22 -3.52 21.00
C ARG A 58 -7.26 -5.01 20.66
N ALA A 59 -6.21 -5.54 20.03
CA ALA A 59 -6.15 -6.94 19.68
C ALA A 59 -5.87 -7.80 20.93
N ARG A 60 -6.66 -8.87 21.11
CA ARG A 60 -6.50 -9.82 22.20
C ARG A 60 -5.14 -10.52 22.21
N ALA A 61 -4.56 -10.68 21.01
CA ALA A 61 -3.29 -11.39 20.82
C ALA A 61 -2.05 -10.51 21.08
N LEU A 62 -2.21 -9.21 21.42
CA LEU A 62 -1.10 -8.31 21.68
C LEU A 62 -0.51 -8.55 23.08
N ALA A 63 0.78 -8.88 23.15
CA ALA A 63 1.47 -9.10 24.43
C ALA A 63 1.72 -7.77 25.18
N SER A 64 2.19 -6.74 24.47
CA SER A 64 2.27 -5.37 24.99
C SER A 64 2.21 -4.35 23.85
N GLY A 65 1.67 -3.15 24.12
CA GLY A 65 1.55 -2.06 23.17
C GLY A 65 2.19 -0.77 23.66
N ARG A 66 2.92 -0.10 22.77
CA ARG A 66 3.45 1.24 22.99
C ARG A 66 2.97 2.18 21.90
N VAL A 67 2.87 3.47 22.23
CA VAL A 67 2.53 4.51 21.25
C VAL A 67 3.72 5.42 21.07
N HIS A 68 4.20 5.52 19.83
CA HIS A 68 5.28 6.42 19.44
C HIS A 68 5.03 6.95 18.03
N ALA A 69 4.72 8.24 17.91
CA ALA A 69 4.25 8.81 16.63
C ALA A 69 5.40 9.16 15.68
N ALA A 70 6.52 9.62 16.18
CA ALA A 70 7.64 10.12 15.38
C ALA A 70 8.61 9.01 14.90
N ARG A 71 9.43 9.34 13.94
CA ARG A 71 10.62 8.57 13.54
C ARG A 71 11.84 9.34 14.01
N ASP A 72 12.27 9.07 15.23
CA ASP A 72 13.32 9.80 15.94
C ASP A 72 14.20 8.87 16.77
N THR A 73 15.17 9.43 17.45
CA THR A 73 16.08 8.68 18.32
C THR A 73 15.38 8.01 19.50
N ALA A 74 14.22 8.55 19.96
CA ALA A 74 13.44 7.93 21.02
C ALA A 74 12.78 6.62 20.55
N LEU A 75 12.41 6.51 19.27
CA LEU A 75 11.97 5.24 18.70
C LEU A 75 13.08 4.19 18.72
N LEU A 76 14.33 4.57 18.39
CA LEU A 76 15.47 3.64 18.47
C LEU A 76 15.70 3.17 19.91
N ALA A 77 15.63 4.08 20.88
CA ALA A 77 15.75 3.75 22.30
C ALA A 77 14.63 2.78 22.75
N LEU A 78 13.39 3.04 22.33
CA LEU A 78 12.23 2.17 22.61
C LEU A 78 12.41 0.77 22.03
N LEU A 79 12.91 0.65 20.78
CA LEU A 79 13.16 -0.66 20.15
C LEU A 79 14.22 -1.46 20.92
N ARG A 80 15.31 -0.80 21.37
CA ARG A 80 16.36 -1.43 22.18
C ARG A 80 15.84 -1.83 23.56
N GLU A 81 15.05 -0.96 24.21
CA GLU A 81 14.41 -1.27 25.51
C GLU A 81 13.52 -2.51 25.40
N GLN A 82 12.67 -2.58 24.39
CA GLN A 82 11.81 -3.75 24.17
C GLN A 82 12.58 -5.01 23.87
N ALA A 83 13.66 -4.93 23.08
CA ALA A 83 14.53 -6.06 22.80
C ALA A 83 15.15 -6.60 24.09
N ALA A 84 15.73 -5.74 24.91
CA ALA A 84 16.37 -6.12 26.16
C ALA A 84 15.36 -6.65 27.20
N ARG A 85 14.21 -6.00 27.32
CA ARG A 85 13.20 -6.31 28.34
C ARG A 85 12.45 -7.61 28.06
N HIS A 86 12.17 -7.92 26.78
CA HIS A 86 11.26 -8.98 26.37
C HIS A 86 11.93 -10.07 25.54
N GLY A 87 13.24 -9.97 25.27
CA GLY A 87 13.92 -10.86 24.32
C GLY A 87 13.43 -10.70 22.87
N ALA A 88 12.80 -9.56 22.54
CA ALA A 88 12.17 -9.31 21.23
C ALA A 88 13.18 -8.76 20.22
N TRP A 89 14.20 -9.56 19.86
CA TRP A 89 15.30 -9.15 18.98
C TRP A 89 14.98 -9.13 17.49
N HIS A 90 13.78 -9.56 17.08
CA HIS A 90 13.32 -9.50 15.69
C HIS A 90 12.26 -8.41 15.54
N CYS A 91 12.49 -7.48 14.62
CA CYS A 91 11.64 -6.31 14.41
C CYS A 91 11.01 -6.33 13.01
N PHE A 92 9.67 -6.38 12.95
CA PHE A 92 8.87 -6.23 11.74
C PHE A 92 8.42 -4.78 11.57
N ALA A 93 8.36 -4.31 10.32
CA ALA A 93 7.75 -3.04 9.95
C ALA A 93 6.86 -3.22 8.74
N VAL A 94 5.73 -2.47 8.69
CA VAL A 94 4.74 -2.64 7.63
C VAL A 94 4.65 -1.46 6.65
N SER A 95 5.13 -0.28 7.02
CA SER A 95 5.10 0.89 6.13
C SER A 95 6.45 1.09 5.44
N GLU A 96 6.42 1.51 4.16
CA GLU A 96 7.64 1.83 3.40
C GLU A 96 8.50 2.90 4.10
N SER A 97 7.86 3.89 4.71
CA SER A 97 8.55 4.95 5.44
C SER A 97 9.22 4.46 6.73
N ASP A 98 8.63 3.50 7.45
CA ASP A 98 9.29 2.89 8.61
C ASP A 98 10.44 1.99 8.19
N ILE A 99 10.24 1.21 7.12
CA ILE A 99 11.27 0.33 6.55
C ILE A 99 12.47 1.15 6.08
N ALA A 100 12.23 2.22 5.29
CA ALA A 100 13.30 3.10 4.81
C ALA A 100 14.05 3.76 5.97
N TRP A 101 13.34 4.26 6.97
CA TRP A 101 13.94 4.90 8.13
C TRP A 101 14.75 3.91 8.98
N LEU A 102 14.23 2.72 9.27
CA LEU A 102 14.96 1.66 9.99
C LEU A 102 16.21 1.20 9.22
N SER A 103 16.10 1.10 7.88
CA SER A 103 17.26 0.75 7.03
C SER A 103 18.40 1.76 7.19
N GLN A 104 18.09 3.06 7.22
CA GLN A 104 19.06 4.13 7.42
C GLN A 104 19.69 4.12 8.82
N HIS A 105 18.96 3.65 9.83
CA HIS A 105 19.39 3.63 11.23
C HIS A 105 19.81 2.24 11.73
N ARG A 106 20.04 1.29 10.83
CA ARG A 106 20.38 -0.11 11.17
C ARG A 106 21.58 -0.19 12.13
N ALA A 107 22.62 0.61 11.93
CA ALA A 107 23.80 0.66 12.79
C ALA A 107 23.50 1.07 14.25
N ALA A 108 22.41 1.82 14.47
CA ALA A 108 21.95 2.21 15.80
C ALA A 108 21.14 1.13 16.52
N LEU A 109 20.90 -0.03 15.90
CA LEU A 109 20.10 -1.15 16.43
C LEU A 109 20.93 -2.44 16.50
N PRO A 110 22.08 -2.45 17.23
CA PRO A 110 22.91 -3.64 17.33
C PRO A 110 22.13 -4.79 17.98
N GLY A 111 22.28 -6.00 17.44
CA GLY A 111 21.60 -7.20 17.91
C GLY A 111 20.13 -7.33 17.46
N ILE A 112 19.50 -6.26 16.96
CA ILE A 112 18.12 -6.35 16.45
C ILE A 112 18.13 -6.74 14.99
N THR A 113 17.53 -7.89 14.68
CA THR A 113 17.30 -8.37 13.33
C THR A 113 16.09 -7.65 12.73
N LEU A 114 16.32 -6.80 11.75
CA LEU A 114 15.25 -6.14 11.01
C LEU A 114 14.69 -7.09 9.95
N MET A 115 13.42 -7.47 10.09
CA MET A 115 12.71 -8.41 9.20
C MET A 115 12.31 -7.74 7.89
N MET A 116 13.31 -7.30 7.11
CA MET A 116 13.18 -6.57 5.85
C MET A 116 14.44 -6.72 5.00
N ALA A 117 14.35 -6.40 3.71
CA ALA A 117 15.50 -6.42 2.81
C ALA A 117 16.58 -5.39 3.20
N GLU A 118 17.78 -5.61 2.71
CA GLU A 118 18.90 -4.72 2.91
C GLU A 118 18.81 -3.43 2.09
N GLY A 119 19.53 -2.39 2.50
CA GLY A 119 19.44 -1.04 1.95
C GLY A 119 19.55 -0.94 0.43
N PRO A 120 20.56 -1.56 -0.23
CA PRO A 120 20.70 -1.46 -1.69
C PRO A 120 19.54 -2.09 -2.47
N ALA A 121 19.04 -3.24 -2.04
CA ALA A 121 17.87 -3.88 -2.66
C ALA A 121 16.60 -3.06 -2.41
N LEU A 122 16.43 -2.53 -1.19
CA LEU A 122 15.32 -1.66 -0.84
C LEU A 122 15.31 -0.39 -1.70
N ALA A 123 16.45 0.28 -1.89
CA ALA A 123 16.54 1.47 -2.72
C ALA A 123 16.14 1.19 -4.19
N ARG A 124 16.56 0.03 -4.76
CA ARG A 124 16.16 -0.37 -6.11
C ARG A 124 14.66 -0.60 -6.24
N VAL A 125 14.03 -1.21 -5.24
CA VAL A 125 12.59 -1.50 -5.26
C VAL A 125 11.73 -0.25 -5.05
N LEU A 126 12.20 0.72 -4.28
CA LEU A 126 11.51 2.00 -4.07
C LEU A 126 11.55 2.89 -5.32
N ASP A 127 12.55 2.75 -6.19
CA ASP A 127 12.65 3.46 -7.48
C ASP A 127 11.90 2.72 -8.58
N LYS A 128 10.67 3.17 -8.89
CA LYS A 128 9.84 2.59 -9.96
C LYS A 128 10.51 2.65 -11.33
N ALA A 129 11.31 3.68 -11.61
CA ALA A 129 12.00 3.79 -12.88
C ALA A 129 13.09 2.71 -13.01
N ALA A 130 13.82 2.41 -11.94
CA ALA A 130 14.77 1.31 -11.88
C ALA A 130 14.07 -0.04 -12.05
N VAL A 131 12.96 -0.26 -11.35
CA VAL A 131 12.14 -1.49 -11.48
C VAL A 131 11.68 -1.70 -12.92
N TYR A 132 11.14 -0.67 -13.58
CA TYR A 132 10.68 -0.79 -14.96
C TYR A 132 11.81 -1.08 -15.96
N ARG A 133 12.98 -0.48 -15.76
CA ARG A 133 14.16 -0.72 -16.61
C ARG A 133 14.62 -2.17 -16.49
N ILE A 134 14.70 -2.71 -15.27
CA ILE A 134 15.07 -4.11 -15.03
C ILE A 134 13.99 -5.05 -15.60
N ALA A 135 12.72 -4.76 -15.38
CA ALA A 135 11.62 -5.55 -15.90
C ALA A 135 11.62 -5.62 -17.42
N ALA A 136 11.82 -4.48 -18.10
CA ALA A 136 11.90 -4.42 -19.55
C ALA A 136 13.08 -5.25 -20.11
N ALA A 137 14.25 -5.21 -19.45
CA ALA A 137 15.40 -6.04 -19.82
C ALA A 137 15.14 -7.54 -19.67
N LEU A 138 14.19 -7.93 -18.79
CA LEU A 138 13.73 -9.31 -18.62
C LEU A 138 12.54 -9.68 -19.54
N GLY A 139 12.14 -8.80 -20.46
CA GLY A 139 10.99 -9.02 -21.33
C GLY A 139 9.63 -8.92 -20.62
N ILE A 140 9.57 -8.40 -19.40
CA ILE A 140 8.34 -8.19 -18.65
C ILE A 140 7.67 -6.92 -19.18
N ALA A 141 6.41 -7.02 -19.56
CA ALA A 141 5.66 -5.87 -20.06
C ALA A 141 5.50 -4.79 -18.97
N VAL A 142 5.85 -3.56 -19.31
CA VAL A 142 5.70 -2.37 -18.48
C VAL A 142 4.80 -1.35 -19.18
N PRO A 143 4.20 -0.37 -18.46
CA PRO A 143 3.43 0.69 -19.09
C PRO A 143 4.29 1.47 -20.08
N MET A 144 3.71 1.87 -21.21
CA MET A 144 4.35 2.85 -22.09
C MET A 144 4.58 4.15 -21.31
N GLN A 145 5.77 4.73 -21.46
CA GLN A 145 6.17 5.92 -20.71
C GLN A 145 6.62 7.03 -21.66
N TRP A 146 6.41 8.27 -21.25
CA TRP A 146 6.94 9.46 -21.88
C TRP A 146 7.89 10.15 -20.88
N PRO A 147 9.21 10.09 -21.12
CA PRO A 147 10.19 10.68 -20.22
C PRO A 147 10.09 12.22 -20.25
N VAL A 148 10.17 12.85 -19.09
CA VAL A 148 10.18 14.29 -18.90
C VAL A 148 11.37 14.66 -18.04
N GLY A 149 12.30 15.44 -18.58
CA GLY A 149 13.48 15.92 -17.86
C GLY A 149 13.56 17.44 -17.71
N ASN A 150 12.75 18.18 -18.51
CA ASN A 150 12.71 19.65 -18.46
C ASN A 150 11.37 20.20 -18.96
N ALA A 151 11.17 21.52 -18.82
CA ALA A 151 9.93 22.19 -19.19
C ALA A 151 9.59 22.09 -20.69
N SER A 152 10.59 22.09 -21.59
CA SER A 152 10.36 21.92 -23.02
C SER A 152 9.83 20.53 -23.33
N GLN A 153 10.45 19.49 -22.76
CA GLN A 153 9.97 18.11 -22.89
C GLN A 153 8.58 17.92 -22.26
N ALA A 154 8.28 18.60 -21.15
CA ALA A 154 6.95 18.55 -20.54
C ALA A 154 5.85 18.99 -21.51
N ARG A 155 6.04 20.14 -22.22
CA ARG A 155 5.12 20.60 -23.27
C ARG A 155 5.03 19.63 -24.44
N GLN A 156 6.15 19.11 -24.93
CA GLN A 156 6.17 18.14 -26.03
C GLN A 156 5.44 16.84 -25.65
N VAL A 157 5.65 16.33 -24.43
CA VAL A 157 4.97 15.14 -23.93
C VAL A 157 3.47 15.40 -23.80
N ALA A 158 3.04 16.57 -23.30
CA ALA A 158 1.64 16.91 -23.23
C ALA A 158 0.95 16.88 -24.61
N GLN A 159 1.62 17.31 -25.67
CA GLN A 159 1.07 17.30 -27.03
C GLN A 159 1.10 15.90 -27.70
N ARG A 160 2.04 15.03 -27.35
CA ARG A 160 2.26 13.74 -28.03
C ARG A 160 1.71 12.53 -27.30
N ALA A 161 1.41 12.64 -25.99
CA ALA A 161 0.93 11.54 -25.20
C ALA A 161 -0.47 11.06 -25.67
N ARG A 162 -0.71 9.76 -25.53
CA ARG A 162 -2.04 9.18 -25.80
C ARG A 162 -2.85 9.20 -24.52
N TYR A 163 -3.91 9.97 -24.52
CA TYR A 163 -4.77 10.15 -23.34
C TYR A 163 -5.82 9.04 -23.18
N PRO A 164 -6.22 8.71 -21.93
CA PRO A 164 -5.74 9.30 -20.68
C PRO A 164 -4.34 8.79 -20.27
N VAL A 165 -3.58 9.65 -19.58
CA VAL A 165 -2.30 9.30 -18.98
C VAL A 165 -2.39 9.26 -17.46
N VAL A 166 -1.50 8.49 -16.83
CA VAL A 166 -1.34 8.42 -15.38
C VAL A 166 0.01 9.00 -14.99
N VAL A 167 0.00 9.96 -14.09
CA VAL A 167 1.19 10.64 -13.59
C VAL A 167 1.45 10.20 -12.16
N LYS A 168 2.67 9.75 -11.86
CA LYS A 168 3.07 9.31 -10.51
C LYS A 168 4.56 9.51 -10.27
N TRP A 169 4.95 9.75 -9.03
CA TRP A 169 6.35 9.88 -8.65
C TRP A 169 7.08 8.54 -8.74
N ALA A 170 8.32 8.56 -9.27
CA ALA A 170 9.16 7.37 -9.30
C ALA A 170 9.49 6.88 -7.89
N ASP A 171 9.94 7.78 -7.03
CA ASP A 171 10.13 7.56 -5.59
C ASP A 171 9.36 8.63 -4.81
N PRO A 172 8.18 8.30 -4.28
CA PRO A 172 7.37 9.23 -3.49
C PRO A 172 8.04 9.71 -2.19
N LEU A 173 8.89 8.88 -1.56
CA LEU A 173 9.56 9.24 -0.31
C LEU A 173 10.60 10.32 -0.55
N ARG A 174 11.33 10.25 -1.67
CA ARG A 174 12.36 11.23 -2.04
C ARG A 174 11.82 12.64 -2.26
N VAL A 175 10.60 12.75 -2.77
CA VAL A 175 9.99 14.06 -3.10
C VAL A 175 9.05 14.60 -2.03
N ALA A 176 8.67 13.79 -1.04
CA ALA A 176 7.62 14.10 -0.07
C ALA A 176 7.83 15.43 0.66
N ASP A 177 9.05 15.71 1.14
CA ASP A 177 9.34 16.95 1.89
C ASP A 177 9.34 18.17 0.98
N ARG A 178 9.87 18.05 -0.26
CA ARG A 178 9.84 19.14 -1.26
C ARG A 178 8.40 19.46 -1.68
N LEU A 179 7.57 18.44 -1.90
CA LEU A 179 6.16 18.63 -2.20
C LEU A 179 5.43 19.33 -1.05
N ARG A 180 5.70 18.93 0.19
CA ARG A 180 5.11 19.56 1.38
C ARG A 180 5.52 21.04 1.50
N ALA A 181 6.80 21.35 1.30
CA ALA A 181 7.31 22.72 1.32
C ALA A 181 6.68 23.61 0.26
N LEU A 182 6.31 23.04 -0.89
CA LEU A 182 5.64 23.75 -2.00
C LEU A 182 4.09 23.75 -1.88
N GLY A 183 3.53 23.18 -0.83
CA GLY A 183 2.07 23.02 -0.67
C GLY A 183 1.42 22.11 -1.71
N LEU A 184 2.20 21.22 -2.35
CA LEU A 184 1.73 20.29 -3.36
C LEU A 184 1.33 18.94 -2.71
N PRO A 185 0.21 18.33 -3.14
CA PRO A 185 -0.21 17.05 -2.59
C PRO A 185 0.70 15.92 -3.08
N LEU A 186 1.04 15.01 -2.17
CA LEU A 186 1.65 13.73 -2.52
C LEU A 186 0.54 12.74 -2.90
N GLU A 187 0.21 12.67 -4.18
CA GLU A 187 -0.80 11.75 -4.71
C GLU A 187 -0.13 10.43 -5.15
N LYS A 188 -0.81 9.30 -4.94
CA LYS A 188 -0.34 7.99 -5.41
C LYS A 188 -0.28 7.94 -6.94
N ALA A 189 -1.30 8.50 -7.59
CA ALA A 189 -1.42 8.61 -9.04
C ALA A 189 -2.42 9.71 -9.40
N ARG A 190 -2.17 10.43 -10.48
CA ARG A 190 -3.08 11.43 -11.02
C ARG A 190 -3.40 11.13 -12.47
N TYR A 191 -4.69 11.17 -12.82
CA TYR A 191 -5.16 11.00 -14.19
C TYR A 191 -5.22 12.37 -14.89
N CYS A 192 -4.63 12.46 -16.09
CA CYS A 192 -4.83 13.59 -17.00
C CYS A 192 -5.53 13.07 -18.26
N HIS A 193 -6.58 13.78 -18.68
CA HIS A 193 -7.44 13.36 -19.79
C HIS A 193 -7.20 14.13 -21.07
N ASP A 194 -6.42 15.21 -21.00
CA ASP A 194 -6.13 16.12 -22.09
C ASP A 194 -4.74 16.77 -21.93
N PRO A 195 -4.20 17.39 -23.00
CA PRO A 195 -2.89 18.05 -22.99
C PRO A 195 -2.77 19.16 -21.95
N ASP A 196 -3.80 20.00 -21.81
CA ASP A 196 -3.76 21.18 -20.95
C ASP A 196 -3.67 20.77 -19.47
N ALA A 197 -4.43 19.75 -19.06
CA ALA A 197 -4.37 19.20 -17.72
C ALA A 197 -2.98 18.61 -17.39
N LEU A 198 -2.35 17.93 -18.36
CA LEU A 198 -1.02 17.37 -18.17
C LEU A 198 0.04 18.46 -18.11
N GLU A 199 0.02 19.45 -19.02
CA GLU A 199 0.97 20.54 -19.04
C GLU A 199 0.89 21.38 -17.76
N ALA A 200 -0.31 21.74 -17.31
CA ALA A 200 -0.53 22.46 -16.06
C ALA A 200 0.02 21.69 -14.84
N LEU A 201 -0.18 20.36 -14.80
CA LEU A 201 0.37 19.52 -13.74
C LEU A 201 1.91 19.51 -13.76
N LEU A 202 2.52 19.24 -14.92
CA LEU A 202 3.98 19.16 -15.08
C LEU A 202 4.66 20.50 -14.80
N SER A 203 4.04 21.62 -15.19
CA SER A 203 4.53 22.97 -14.89
C SER A 203 4.59 23.22 -13.37
N ARG A 204 3.59 22.75 -12.61
CA ARG A 204 3.62 22.84 -11.14
C ARG A 204 4.70 21.94 -10.53
N CYS A 205 4.96 20.78 -11.13
CA CYS A 205 6.00 19.86 -10.68
C CYS A 205 7.42 20.37 -10.93
N ALA A 206 7.63 21.29 -11.88
CA ALA A 206 8.95 21.84 -12.19
C ALA A 206 9.66 22.44 -10.96
N ALA A 207 8.91 23.08 -10.05
CA ALA A 207 9.44 23.64 -8.81
C ALA A 207 9.99 22.58 -7.82
N VAL A 208 9.62 21.29 -7.99
CA VAL A 208 10.12 20.20 -7.16
C VAL A 208 11.57 19.83 -7.51
N GLY A 209 12.06 20.26 -8.69
CA GLY A 209 13.42 19.94 -9.19
C GLY A 209 13.51 18.56 -9.86
N GLU A 210 12.41 17.84 -9.98
CA GLU A 210 12.30 16.62 -10.79
C GLU A 210 10.87 16.44 -11.29
N TYR A 211 10.71 15.68 -12.38
CA TYR A 211 9.42 15.41 -12.97
C TYR A 211 8.91 14.01 -12.60
N PRO A 212 7.59 13.87 -12.42
CA PRO A 212 6.97 12.55 -12.23
C PRO A 212 7.01 11.72 -13.52
N LEU A 213 6.83 10.42 -13.39
CA LEU A 213 6.62 9.51 -14.50
C LEU A 213 5.26 9.79 -15.16
N VAL A 214 5.27 9.99 -16.48
CA VAL A 214 4.06 10.05 -17.30
C VAL A 214 3.90 8.71 -18.02
N GLN A 215 2.77 8.03 -17.78
CA GLN A 215 2.53 6.67 -18.24
C GLN A 215 1.18 6.54 -18.93
N ALA A 216 1.09 5.64 -19.91
CA ALA A 216 -0.20 5.23 -20.45
C ALA A 216 -1.06 4.59 -19.34
N GLN A 217 -2.37 4.86 -19.37
CA GLN A 217 -3.32 4.11 -18.57
C GLN A 217 -3.33 2.65 -19.04
N VAL A 218 -3.19 1.72 -18.09
CA VAL A 218 -3.22 0.28 -18.38
C VAL A 218 -4.57 -0.27 -17.93
N PRO A 219 -5.39 -0.80 -18.85
CA PRO A 219 -6.65 -1.43 -18.51
C PRO A 219 -6.45 -2.77 -17.80
N GLY A 220 -7.52 -3.32 -17.24
CA GLY A 220 -7.52 -4.61 -16.57
C GLY A 220 -7.73 -4.52 -15.06
N GLU A 221 -7.78 -5.67 -14.42
CA GLU A 221 -7.91 -5.78 -12.95
C GLU A 221 -6.54 -5.83 -12.27
N GLY A 222 -6.48 -5.42 -11.02
CA GLY A 222 -5.27 -5.54 -10.22
C GLY A 222 -5.03 -7.01 -9.85
N LEU A 223 -3.88 -7.55 -10.26
CA LEU A 223 -3.40 -8.88 -9.90
C LEU A 223 -2.10 -8.73 -9.10
N GLY A 224 -2.09 -9.22 -7.86
CA GLY A 224 -0.89 -9.25 -7.03
C GLY A 224 -0.32 -10.65 -6.96
N GLN A 225 0.98 -10.77 -7.19
CA GLN A 225 1.74 -11.97 -6.91
C GLN A 225 2.68 -11.72 -5.74
N MET A 226 2.49 -12.48 -4.68
CA MET A 226 3.22 -12.36 -3.43
C MET A 226 4.23 -13.50 -3.33
N LEU A 227 5.47 -13.11 -3.08
CA LEU A 227 6.59 -14.05 -2.95
C LEU A 227 7.34 -13.76 -1.64
N LEU A 228 7.73 -14.81 -0.96
CA LEU A 228 8.78 -14.77 0.06
C LEU A 228 10.06 -15.22 -0.62
N MET A 229 10.96 -14.28 -0.85
CA MET A 229 12.26 -14.55 -1.46
C MET A 229 13.29 -14.88 -0.39
N HIS A 230 14.05 -15.93 -0.60
CA HIS A 230 15.19 -16.30 0.23
C HIS A 230 16.28 -16.91 -0.66
N GLN A 231 17.51 -16.39 -0.54
CA GLN A 231 18.66 -16.85 -1.33
C GLN A 231 18.38 -16.93 -2.85
N GLY A 232 17.73 -15.88 -3.39
CA GLY A 232 17.43 -15.75 -4.82
C GLY A 232 16.29 -16.65 -5.33
N ARG A 233 15.55 -17.34 -4.47
CA ARG A 233 14.41 -18.21 -4.82
C ARG A 233 13.14 -17.84 -4.07
N ALA A 234 12.00 -18.03 -4.70
CA ALA A 234 10.70 -17.89 -4.06
C ALA A 234 10.38 -19.16 -3.27
N VAL A 235 10.45 -19.08 -1.93
CA VAL A 235 10.18 -20.19 -1.01
C VAL A 235 8.71 -20.29 -0.61
N LEU A 236 7.95 -19.22 -0.78
CA LEU A 236 6.50 -19.20 -0.58
C LEU A 236 5.86 -18.31 -1.63
N ARG A 237 4.71 -18.72 -2.17
CA ARG A 237 3.95 -17.98 -3.18
C ARG A 237 2.49 -17.89 -2.79
N PHE A 238 1.87 -16.76 -3.07
CA PHE A 238 0.44 -16.53 -2.94
C PHE A 238 0.01 -15.54 -4.02
N GLN A 239 -1.24 -15.59 -4.48
CA GLN A 239 -1.75 -14.56 -5.39
C GLN A 239 -3.20 -14.22 -5.09
N HIS A 240 -3.53 -12.97 -5.39
CA HIS A 240 -4.90 -12.50 -5.33
C HIS A 240 -5.19 -11.48 -6.44
N ARG A 241 -6.44 -11.38 -6.83
CA ARG A 241 -6.94 -10.26 -7.62
C ARG A 241 -7.66 -9.25 -6.75
N ARG A 242 -7.63 -7.98 -7.14
CA ARG A 242 -8.36 -6.91 -6.49
C ARG A 242 -9.75 -6.82 -7.12
N LEU A 243 -10.77 -7.09 -6.32
CA LEU A 243 -12.15 -6.90 -6.74
C LEU A 243 -12.57 -5.44 -6.59
N HIS A 244 -12.10 -4.78 -5.52
CA HIS A 244 -12.38 -3.39 -5.24
C HIS A 244 -11.14 -2.67 -4.73
N GLU A 245 -11.04 -1.38 -5.11
CA GLU A 245 -9.98 -0.46 -4.67
C GLU A 245 -10.58 0.81 -4.07
N TRP A 246 -9.88 1.45 -3.16
CA TRP A 246 -10.22 2.77 -2.64
C TRP A 246 -9.02 3.71 -2.72
N PRO A 247 -9.12 4.85 -3.43
CA PRO A 247 -10.25 5.25 -4.29
C PRO A 247 -10.46 4.29 -5.48
N PRO A 248 -11.65 4.31 -6.13
CA PRO A 248 -12.02 3.36 -7.19
C PRO A 248 -11.11 3.37 -8.41
N GLU A 249 -10.49 4.49 -8.71
CA GLU A 249 -9.58 4.71 -9.84
C GLU A 249 -8.16 4.14 -9.65
N GLY A 250 -7.89 3.52 -8.52
CA GLY A 250 -6.59 2.93 -8.22
C GLY A 250 -6.05 3.37 -6.87
N GLY A 251 -6.24 2.55 -5.88
CA GLY A 251 -5.82 2.83 -4.52
C GLY A 251 -5.38 1.57 -3.78
N VAL A 252 -5.68 1.54 -2.48
CA VAL A 252 -5.47 0.33 -1.70
C VAL A 252 -6.59 -0.68 -1.97
N SER A 253 -6.26 -1.97 -1.96
CA SER A 253 -7.27 -3.03 -2.09
C SER A 253 -8.28 -2.95 -0.94
N SER A 254 -9.55 -2.72 -1.27
CA SER A 254 -10.65 -2.72 -0.29
C SER A 254 -11.41 -4.05 -0.28
N CYS A 255 -11.30 -4.84 -1.35
CA CYS A 255 -11.75 -6.22 -1.41
C CYS A 255 -10.86 -7.01 -2.35
N CYS A 256 -10.35 -8.13 -1.90
CA CYS A 256 -9.52 -9.01 -2.72
C CYS A 256 -10.05 -10.45 -2.69
N GLU A 257 -9.74 -11.19 -3.74
CA GLU A 257 -10.10 -12.59 -3.92
C GLU A 257 -8.84 -13.41 -4.20
N ARG A 258 -8.70 -14.54 -3.50
CA ARG A 258 -7.64 -15.51 -3.76
C ARG A 258 -7.77 -16.02 -5.20
N VAL A 259 -6.65 -16.16 -5.88
CA VAL A 259 -6.51 -16.81 -7.18
C VAL A 259 -5.71 -18.10 -6.97
N ASP A 260 -6.10 -19.17 -7.63
CA ASP A 260 -5.42 -20.46 -7.49
C ASP A 260 -3.96 -20.38 -7.97
N ALA A 261 -3.06 -21.06 -7.24
CA ALA A 261 -1.63 -21.02 -7.51
C ALA A 261 -1.26 -21.55 -8.92
N GLY A 262 -2.06 -22.43 -9.50
CA GLY A 262 -1.88 -22.92 -10.86
C GLY A 262 -2.21 -21.92 -11.95
N GLN A 263 -3.04 -20.91 -11.66
CA GLN A 263 -3.33 -19.84 -12.58
C GLN A 263 -2.13 -18.87 -12.63
N HIS A 264 -1.83 -18.34 -13.81
CA HIS A 264 -0.73 -17.39 -14.04
C HIS A 264 0.66 -17.89 -13.63
N HIS A 265 0.93 -19.20 -13.76
CA HIS A 265 2.22 -19.80 -13.41
C HIS A 265 3.41 -19.13 -14.11
N ALA A 266 3.28 -18.85 -15.41
CA ALA A 266 4.33 -18.15 -16.17
C ALA A 266 4.63 -16.76 -15.60
N LEU A 267 3.60 -16.04 -15.09
CA LEU A 267 3.77 -14.74 -14.48
C LEU A 267 4.50 -14.84 -13.14
N PHE A 268 4.33 -15.94 -12.38
CA PHE A 268 5.13 -16.17 -11.17
C PHE A 268 6.62 -16.34 -11.47
N ALA A 269 6.97 -17.04 -12.57
CA ALA A 269 8.36 -17.17 -12.99
C ALA A 269 8.96 -15.80 -13.35
N GLN A 270 8.21 -14.93 -14.02
CA GLN A 270 8.62 -13.56 -14.32
C GLN A 270 8.78 -12.71 -13.03
N SER A 271 7.85 -12.81 -12.09
CA SER A 271 7.92 -12.11 -10.80
C SER A 271 9.14 -12.54 -9.98
N GLU A 272 9.44 -13.83 -9.95
CA GLU A 272 10.62 -14.37 -9.26
C GLU A 272 11.91 -13.91 -9.95
N ALA A 273 11.98 -13.94 -11.28
CA ALA A 273 13.13 -13.46 -12.05
C ALA A 273 13.38 -11.96 -11.79
N LEU A 274 12.32 -11.15 -11.76
CA LEU A 274 12.40 -9.72 -11.43
C LEU A 274 12.94 -9.49 -10.01
N LEU A 275 12.39 -10.17 -9.01
CA LEU A 275 12.83 -10.01 -7.62
C LEU A 275 14.28 -10.51 -7.43
N ARG A 276 14.70 -11.55 -8.14
CA ARG A 276 16.09 -12.02 -8.17
C ARG A 276 17.02 -10.97 -8.78
N ALA A 277 16.63 -10.36 -9.90
CA ALA A 277 17.42 -9.30 -10.55
C ALA A 277 17.50 -8.02 -9.72
N LEU A 278 16.52 -7.78 -8.85
CA LEU A 278 16.51 -6.72 -7.85
C LEU A 278 17.33 -7.06 -6.59
N ASP A 279 17.86 -8.29 -6.52
CA ASP A 279 18.56 -8.84 -5.34
C ASP A 279 17.68 -8.79 -4.08
N TRP A 280 16.40 -9.10 -4.25
CA TRP A 280 15.42 -9.00 -3.18
C TRP A 280 15.41 -10.22 -2.28
N SER A 281 15.39 -10.00 -0.97
CA SER A 281 15.15 -11.01 0.07
C SER A 281 14.01 -10.56 0.99
N GLY A 282 13.19 -11.50 1.45
CA GLY A 282 12.02 -11.24 2.27
C GLY A 282 10.71 -11.17 1.47
N PRO A 283 9.60 -10.74 2.10
CA PRO A 283 8.30 -10.66 1.45
C PRO A 283 8.23 -9.52 0.44
N ALA A 284 7.62 -9.77 -0.70
CA ALA A 284 7.31 -8.76 -1.70
C ALA A 284 5.99 -9.07 -2.39
N MET A 285 5.31 -8.04 -2.90
CA MET A 285 4.21 -8.15 -3.84
C MET A 285 4.61 -7.51 -5.16
N VAL A 286 4.58 -8.29 -6.24
CA VAL A 286 4.68 -7.81 -7.60
C VAL A 286 3.28 -7.58 -8.12
N GLU A 287 2.97 -6.34 -8.45
CA GLU A 287 1.62 -5.91 -8.84
C GLU A 287 1.52 -5.74 -10.35
N TYR A 288 0.50 -6.35 -10.92
CA TYR A 288 0.17 -6.28 -12.35
C TYR A 288 -1.23 -5.71 -12.58
N ARG A 289 -1.43 -5.12 -13.73
CA ARG A 289 -2.75 -5.00 -14.37
C ARG A 289 -2.89 -6.17 -15.34
N HIS A 290 -3.91 -7.00 -15.11
CA HIS A 290 -4.20 -8.18 -15.91
C HIS A 290 -5.50 -7.96 -16.69
N ASP A 291 -5.40 -8.03 -17.99
CA ASP A 291 -6.57 -7.99 -18.87
C ASP A 291 -7.03 -9.43 -19.15
N GLN A 292 -8.20 -9.77 -18.62
CA GLN A 292 -8.77 -11.12 -18.77
C GLN A 292 -9.12 -11.48 -20.22
N VAL A 293 -9.37 -10.49 -21.09
CA VAL A 293 -9.76 -10.72 -22.48
C VAL A 293 -8.54 -11.08 -23.32
N SER A 294 -7.48 -10.31 -23.23
CA SER A 294 -6.25 -10.54 -23.99
C SER A 294 -5.26 -11.48 -23.28
N GLY A 295 -5.47 -11.78 -22.00
CA GLY A 295 -4.52 -12.53 -21.16
C GLY A 295 -3.24 -11.75 -20.85
N ARG A 296 -3.12 -10.50 -21.26
CA ARG A 296 -1.93 -9.67 -21.08
C ARG A 296 -1.83 -9.16 -19.65
N SER A 297 -0.64 -9.30 -19.06
CA SER A 297 -0.30 -8.70 -17.76
C SER A 297 0.78 -7.64 -17.94
N VAL A 298 0.61 -6.49 -17.32
CA VAL A 298 1.56 -5.36 -17.34
C VAL A 298 1.97 -5.04 -15.92
N LEU A 299 3.27 -5.03 -15.66
CA LEU A 299 3.84 -4.71 -14.35
C LEU A 299 3.53 -3.26 -13.96
N MET A 300 3.00 -3.07 -12.77
CA MET A 300 2.68 -1.74 -12.26
C MET A 300 3.66 -1.25 -11.19
N GLU A 301 4.02 -2.12 -10.24
CA GLU A 301 4.98 -1.81 -9.17
C GLU A 301 5.44 -3.08 -8.45
N VAL A 302 6.54 -2.95 -7.72
CA VAL A 302 6.99 -3.92 -6.71
C VAL A 302 6.84 -3.26 -5.34
N ASN A 303 6.10 -3.91 -4.45
CA ASN A 303 5.97 -3.50 -3.06
C ASN A 303 6.87 -4.38 -2.20
N GLY A 304 8.02 -3.86 -1.79
CA GLY A 304 9.04 -4.57 -0.99
C GLY A 304 8.68 -4.65 0.49
N ARG A 305 7.51 -5.16 0.79
CA ARG A 305 6.95 -5.28 2.13
C ARG A 305 5.71 -6.17 2.14
N TYR A 306 5.17 -6.40 3.33
CA TYR A 306 3.83 -6.94 3.44
C TYR A 306 2.81 -5.99 2.79
N TRP A 307 1.80 -6.51 2.12
CA TRP A 307 0.91 -5.78 1.20
C TRP A 307 -0.48 -5.53 1.80
N GLY A 308 -1.24 -4.60 1.21
CA GLY A 308 -2.55 -4.18 1.72
C GLY A 308 -3.59 -5.31 1.88
N GLY A 309 -3.56 -6.31 1.00
CA GLY A 309 -4.40 -7.49 1.07
C GLY A 309 -3.84 -8.64 1.92
N TYR A 310 -2.81 -8.41 2.72
CA TYR A 310 -2.18 -9.42 3.59
C TYR A 310 -3.18 -10.19 4.48
N PRO A 311 -4.22 -9.54 5.04
CA PRO A 311 -5.23 -10.27 5.82
C PRO A 311 -5.92 -11.42 5.08
N LEU A 312 -5.97 -11.40 3.74
CA LEU A 312 -6.48 -12.54 2.97
C LEU A 312 -5.49 -13.71 3.00
N ALA A 313 -4.21 -13.44 2.77
CA ALA A 313 -3.16 -14.47 2.76
C ALA A 313 -3.06 -15.15 4.14
N GLU A 314 -3.02 -14.37 5.20
CA GLU A 314 -2.98 -14.84 6.58
C GLU A 314 -4.20 -15.73 6.90
N GLN A 315 -5.42 -15.28 6.60
CA GLN A 315 -6.64 -16.06 6.85
C GLN A 315 -6.77 -17.28 5.94
N ALA A 316 -6.16 -17.26 4.76
CA ALA A 316 -6.08 -18.40 3.86
C ALA A 316 -5.01 -19.43 4.28
N GLY A 317 -4.20 -19.13 5.30
CA GLY A 317 -3.17 -20.02 5.82
C GLY A 317 -1.79 -19.90 5.16
N ALA A 318 -1.60 -18.90 4.28
CA ALA A 318 -0.29 -18.57 3.73
C ALA A 318 0.47 -17.65 4.70
N HIS A 319 1.12 -18.24 5.69
CA HIS A 319 1.72 -17.57 6.83
C HIS A 319 3.10 -17.00 6.49
N PHE A 320 3.13 -15.86 5.79
CA PHE A 320 4.37 -15.24 5.30
C PHE A 320 5.27 -14.72 6.43
N ALA A 321 4.71 -14.11 7.48
CA ALA A 321 5.52 -13.56 8.56
C ALA A 321 6.18 -14.67 9.38
N TRP A 322 5.45 -15.73 9.68
CA TRP A 322 5.97 -16.92 10.34
C TRP A 322 7.06 -17.58 9.51
N ASN A 323 6.79 -17.82 8.23
CA ASN A 323 7.76 -18.44 7.33
C ASN A 323 8.97 -17.54 7.06
N HIS A 324 8.84 -16.22 7.12
CA HIS A 324 9.97 -15.31 7.04
C HIS A 324 10.92 -15.52 8.24
N LEU A 325 10.40 -15.63 9.47
CA LEU A 325 11.23 -15.99 10.64
C LEU A 325 11.89 -17.35 10.47
N ARG A 326 11.15 -18.35 10.01
CA ARG A 326 11.68 -19.72 9.82
C ARG A 326 12.87 -19.75 8.87
N VAL A 327 12.73 -19.12 7.68
CA VAL A 327 13.83 -19.13 6.70
C VAL A 327 15.03 -18.31 7.17
N MET A 328 14.81 -17.23 7.93
CA MET A 328 15.90 -16.50 8.58
C MET A 328 16.61 -17.29 9.68
N ALA A 329 15.91 -18.22 10.34
CA ALA A 329 16.48 -19.15 11.30
C ALA A 329 17.09 -20.41 10.65
N GLY A 330 17.15 -20.48 9.31
CA GLY A 330 17.64 -21.67 8.59
C GLY A 330 16.66 -22.84 8.56
N LEU A 331 15.40 -22.64 8.94
CA LEU A 331 14.36 -23.69 8.96
C LEU A 331 13.58 -23.71 7.63
N PRO A 332 13.13 -24.89 7.18
CA PRO A 332 12.30 -24.98 5.98
C PRO A 332 10.96 -24.27 6.19
N VAL A 333 10.37 -23.79 5.08
CA VAL A 333 9.01 -23.24 5.09
C VAL A 333 8.06 -24.28 5.66
N SER A 334 7.25 -23.89 6.63
CA SER A 334 6.19 -24.75 7.16
C SER A 334 5.10 -24.88 6.09
N ALA A 335 4.67 -26.10 5.83
CA ALA A 335 3.50 -26.35 5.02
C ALA A 335 2.32 -25.64 5.70
N GLY A 336 1.80 -24.58 5.06
CA GLY A 336 0.63 -23.87 5.55
C GLY A 336 -0.55 -24.85 5.60
N SER A 337 -1.35 -24.81 6.65
CA SER A 337 -2.66 -25.41 6.60
C SER A 337 -3.51 -24.58 5.63
N GLU A 338 -3.42 -24.87 4.33
CA GLU A 338 -4.22 -24.15 3.33
C GLU A 338 -5.70 -24.24 3.69
N ARG A 339 -6.24 -23.16 4.20
CA ARG A 339 -7.67 -23.03 4.40
C ARG A 339 -8.32 -22.69 3.06
N ALA A 340 -8.44 -23.70 2.20
CA ALA A 340 -9.02 -23.57 0.86
C ALA A 340 -10.41 -22.88 0.84
N ARG A 341 -11.10 -22.88 1.99
CA ARG A 341 -12.40 -22.24 2.16
C ARG A 341 -12.37 -20.70 2.18
N VAL A 342 -11.22 -20.07 2.49
CA VAL A 342 -11.12 -18.60 2.51
C VAL A 342 -10.84 -18.11 1.09
N ARG A 343 -11.85 -17.48 0.51
CA ARG A 343 -11.81 -17.03 -0.89
C ARG A 343 -11.64 -15.52 -1.03
N ARG A 344 -12.33 -14.74 -0.21
CA ARG A 344 -12.37 -13.27 -0.29
C ARG A 344 -12.16 -12.64 1.06
N CYS A 345 -11.54 -11.47 1.03
CA CYS A 345 -11.38 -10.66 2.22
C CYS A 345 -11.67 -9.18 1.92
N ARG A 346 -12.48 -8.53 2.77
CA ARG A 346 -12.95 -7.16 2.59
C ARG A 346 -12.49 -6.26 3.73
N PHE A 347 -11.96 -5.10 3.38
CA PHE A 347 -11.74 -4.00 4.31
C PHE A 347 -12.99 -3.13 4.32
N LEU A 348 -13.81 -3.30 5.35
CA LEU A 348 -15.17 -2.77 5.41
C LEU A 348 -15.26 -1.27 5.13
N VAL A 349 -14.42 -0.48 5.77
CA VAL A 349 -14.50 0.99 5.72
C VAL A 349 -14.14 1.57 4.35
N PRO A 350 -12.99 1.26 3.75
CA PRO A 350 -12.70 1.70 2.39
C PRO A 350 -13.72 1.20 1.36
N ASP A 351 -14.22 -0.03 1.52
CA ASP A 351 -15.21 -0.59 0.60
C ASP A 351 -16.57 0.10 0.72
N THR A 352 -16.97 0.48 1.94
CA THR A 352 -18.18 1.31 2.15
C THR A 352 -18.00 2.70 1.50
N ARG A 353 -16.83 3.34 1.68
CA ARG A 353 -16.55 4.64 1.02
C ARG A 353 -16.58 4.54 -0.50
N ARG A 354 -16.05 3.43 -1.04
CA ARG A 354 -16.12 3.13 -2.47
C ARG A 354 -17.58 3.06 -2.93
N LEU A 355 -18.39 2.27 -2.23
CA LEU A 355 -19.82 2.13 -2.56
C LEU A 355 -20.54 3.49 -2.52
N LEU A 356 -20.37 4.26 -1.46
CA LEU A 356 -20.97 5.58 -1.33
C LEU A 356 -20.53 6.54 -2.45
N ARG A 357 -19.28 6.50 -2.88
CA ARG A 357 -18.80 7.29 -4.03
C ARG A 357 -19.48 6.85 -5.32
N ILE A 358 -19.65 5.56 -5.54
CA ILE A 358 -20.35 5.03 -6.74
C ILE A 358 -21.84 5.41 -6.73
N LEU A 359 -22.48 5.39 -5.57
CA LEU A 359 -23.92 5.72 -5.48
C LEU A 359 -24.18 7.23 -5.63
N PHE A 360 -23.36 8.08 -4.98
CA PHE A 360 -23.71 9.48 -4.76
C PHE A 360 -22.70 10.50 -5.36
N ALA A 361 -21.52 10.08 -5.78
CA ALA A 361 -20.46 11.00 -6.21
C ALA A 361 -19.59 10.44 -7.36
N ARG A 362 -20.22 9.74 -8.31
CA ARG A 362 -19.52 9.11 -9.47
C ARG A 362 -18.68 10.08 -10.30
N GLN A 363 -19.13 11.30 -10.43
CA GLN A 363 -18.41 12.38 -11.13
C GLN A 363 -17.03 12.69 -10.53
N GLN A 364 -16.78 12.31 -9.28
CA GLN A 364 -15.50 12.47 -8.62
C GLN A 364 -14.51 11.33 -8.89
N ILE A 365 -14.93 10.29 -9.63
CA ILE A 365 -14.05 9.17 -10.00
C ILE A 365 -13.19 9.63 -11.18
N ALA A 366 -11.87 9.67 -10.97
CA ALA A 366 -10.93 10.20 -11.95
C ALA A 366 -10.78 9.29 -13.19
N ASP A 367 -10.87 7.97 -13.03
CA ASP A 367 -10.86 7.04 -14.16
C ASP A 367 -12.23 6.97 -14.83
N ARG A 368 -12.38 7.70 -15.94
CA ARG A 368 -13.62 7.77 -16.72
C ARG A 368 -13.90 6.51 -17.55
N SER A 369 -12.97 5.57 -17.65
CA SER A 369 -13.16 4.30 -18.36
C SER A 369 -14.00 3.29 -17.56
N LEU A 370 -14.06 3.46 -16.24
CA LEU A 370 -14.78 2.57 -15.34
C LEU A 370 -16.29 2.69 -15.53
N ARG A 371 -16.96 1.54 -15.70
CA ARG A 371 -18.43 1.45 -15.81
C ARG A 371 -19.00 0.88 -14.54
N TRP A 372 -20.04 1.52 -14.02
CA TRP A 372 -20.67 1.17 -12.76
C TRP A 372 -22.14 0.84 -12.93
N GLN A 373 -22.57 -0.23 -12.24
CA GLN A 373 -23.98 -0.61 -12.10
C GLN A 373 -24.36 -0.46 -10.62
N PRO A 374 -24.85 0.71 -10.16
CA PRO A 374 -25.04 1.02 -8.75
C PRO A 374 -25.90 0.00 -7.98
N ALA A 375 -26.99 -0.45 -8.56
CA ALA A 375 -27.86 -1.45 -7.93
C ALA A 375 -27.14 -2.79 -7.73
N ARG A 376 -26.33 -3.22 -8.71
CA ARG A 376 -25.53 -4.45 -8.62
C ARG A 376 -24.41 -4.32 -7.57
N GLU A 377 -23.77 -3.15 -7.49
CA GLU A 377 -22.74 -2.88 -6.49
C GLU A 377 -23.34 -2.89 -5.07
N LEU A 378 -24.50 -2.26 -4.89
CA LEU A 378 -25.22 -2.29 -3.61
C LEU A 378 -25.61 -3.72 -3.23
N TRP A 379 -26.20 -4.47 -4.17
CA TRP A 379 -26.57 -5.86 -3.95
C TRP A 379 -25.38 -6.72 -3.53
N ARG A 380 -24.28 -6.66 -4.28
CA ARG A 380 -23.04 -7.38 -3.97
C ARG A 380 -22.49 -7.02 -2.59
N TYR A 381 -22.59 -5.75 -2.22
CA TYR A 381 -22.16 -5.29 -0.91
C TYR A 381 -22.99 -5.90 0.22
N LEU A 382 -24.31 -5.93 0.09
CA LEU A 382 -25.24 -6.45 1.09
C LEU A 382 -25.16 -7.98 1.24
N VAL A 383 -25.01 -8.72 0.14
CA VAL A 383 -24.92 -10.18 0.19
C VAL A 383 -23.51 -10.70 0.55
N TYR A 384 -22.51 -9.85 0.59
CA TYR A 384 -21.14 -10.27 0.88
C TYR A 384 -20.99 -11.10 2.17
N PRO A 385 -21.64 -10.74 3.31
CA PRO A 385 -21.50 -11.51 4.55
C PRO A 385 -22.05 -12.95 4.45
N LEU A 386 -22.97 -13.19 3.52
CA LEU A 386 -23.61 -14.50 3.31
C LEU A 386 -22.70 -15.48 2.53
N GLY A 387 -21.65 -14.97 1.89
CA GLY A 387 -20.74 -15.78 1.08
C GLY A 387 -19.86 -16.69 1.94
N ARG A 388 -20.00 -18.01 1.75
CA ARG A 388 -19.08 -18.97 2.38
C ARG A 388 -17.65 -18.72 1.94
N GLY A 389 -16.74 -18.53 2.91
CA GLY A 389 -15.33 -18.20 2.63
C GLY A 389 -15.04 -16.71 2.52
N ASN A 390 -16.03 -15.84 2.65
CA ASN A 390 -15.81 -14.41 2.77
C ASN A 390 -15.35 -14.04 4.19
N ARG A 391 -14.37 -13.14 4.28
CA ARG A 391 -13.75 -12.69 5.52
C ARG A 391 -13.60 -11.17 5.51
N HIS A 392 -13.22 -10.61 6.64
CA HIS A 392 -12.93 -9.18 6.79
C HIS A 392 -11.47 -8.96 7.21
N TYR A 393 -10.87 -7.84 6.82
CA TYR A 393 -9.49 -7.50 7.16
C TYR A 393 -9.30 -7.31 8.68
N VAL A 394 -10.26 -6.66 9.32
CA VAL A 394 -10.16 -6.28 10.74
C VAL A 394 -11.06 -7.15 11.62
N PHE A 395 -12.32 -7.34 11.23
CA PHE A 395 -13.29 -8.08 12.03
C PHE A 395 -12.99 -9.58 12.12
N ARG A 396 -13.01 -10.10 13.34
CA ARG A 396 -13.06 -11.53 13.67
C ARG A 396 -13.98 -11.76 14.85
N TRP A 397 -14.77 -12.81 14.83
CA TRP A 397 -15.64 -13.19 15.95
C TRP A 397 -14.86 -13.47 17.24
N SER A 398 -13.66 -14.06 17.14
CA SER A 398 -12.78 -14.33 18.27
C SER A 398 -12.07 -13.10 18.84
N ASP A 399 -12.09 -11.96 18.10
CA ASP A 399 -11.38 -10.73 18.46
C ASP A 399 -12.06 -9.52 17.80
N PRO A 400 -13.28 -9.11 18.28
CA PRO A 400 -14.07 -8.05 17.65
C PRO A 400 -13.59 -6.64 17.99
N MET A 401 -12.85 -6.45 19.09
CA MET A 401 -12.47 -5.15 19.62
C MET A 401 -11.70 -4.26 18.64
N PRO A 402 -10.74 -4.76 17.82
CA PRO A 402 -10.09 -3.95 16.79
C PRO A 402 -11.07 -3.33 15.79
N CYS A 403 -12.10 -4.07 15.38
CA CYS A 403 -13.11 -3.57 14.45
C CYS A 403 -14.00 -2.50 15.09
N LEU A 404 -14.44 -2.72 16.32
CA LEU A 404 -15.22 -1.72 17.06
C LEU A 404 -14.44 -0.43 17.26
N ALA A 405 -13.13 -0.53 17.55
CA ALA A 405 -12.25 0.62 17.68
C ALA A 405 -12.09 1.38 16.35
N ASP A 406 -11.95 0.68 15.23
CA ASP A 406 -11.87 1.26 13.87
C ASP A 406 -13.15 2.03 13.53
N LEU A 407 -14.31 1.39 13.70
CA LEU A 407 -15.62 2.03 13.47
C LEU A 407 -15.85 3.25 14.36
N ALA A 408 -15.50 3.15 15.65
CA ALA A 408 -15.61 4.26 16.58
C ALA A 408 -14.66 5.43 16.22
N ALA A 409 -13.45 5.15 15.72
CA ALA A 409 -12.52 6.18 15.26
C ALA A 409 -13.08 6.93 14.04
N ILE A 410 -13.72 6.21 13.13
CA ILE A 410 -14.34 6.77 11.92
C ILE A 410 -15.56 7.63 12.29
N ALA A 411 -16.44 7.12 13.15
CA ALA A 411 -17.60 7.88 13.60
C ALA A 411 -17.18 9.21 14.25
N ARG A 412 -16.21 9.18 15.17
CA ARG A 412 -15.65 10.39 15.76
C ARG A 412 -15.06 11.36 14.74
N SER A 413 -14.33 10.85 13.75
CA SER A 413 -13.73 11.68 12.69
C SER A 413 -14.80 12.30 11.78
N ALA A 414 -15.89 11.61 11.54
CA ALA A 414 -17.02 12.12 10.76
C ALA A 414 -17.77 13.23 11.55
N LEU A 415 -18.03 12.99 12.82
CA LEU A 415 -18.65 13.98 13.71
C LEU A 415 -17.79 15.23 13.87
N ALA A 416 -16.47 15.09 14.04
CA ALA A 416 -15.55 16.22 14.12
C ALA A 416 -15.56 17.07 12.86
N ARG A 417 -15.57 16.44 11.66
CA ARG A 417 -15.69 17.14 10.37
C ARG A 417 -17.01 17.84 10.19
N ALA A 418 -18.12 17.20 10.58
CA ALA A 418 -19.44 17.81 10.54
C ALA A 418 -19.51 19.04 11.45
N ALA A 419 -19.01 18.92 12.69
CA ALA A 419 -18.94 20.05 13.63
C ALA A 419 -18.05 21.20 13.11
N GLN A 420 -16.94 20.88 12.43
CA GLN A 420 -16.05 21.88 11.83
C GLN A 420 -16.71 22.57 10.61
N ALA A 421 -17.47 21.84 9.82
CA ALA A 421 -18.23 22.39 8.70
C ALA A 421 -19.33 23.36 9.18
N LEU A 422 -20.00 23.01 10.28
CA LEU A 422 -21.03 23.87 10.92
C LEU A 422 -20.43 25.14 11.53
N ARG A 423 -19.16 25.11 11.95
CA ARG A 423 -18.44 26.27 12.56
C ARG A 423 -17.80 27.19 11.51
N ARG A 424 -17.71 26.80 10.24
CA ARG A 424 -17.22 27.69 9.19
C ARG A 424 -18.28 28.75 8.94
N PRO A 425 -18.01 30.08 9.13
CA PRO A 425 -18.96 31.11 8.75
C PRO A 425 -19.28 30.96 7.28
N ARG A 426 -20.57 30.98 6.96
CA ARG A 426 -21.01 31.05 5.57
C ARG A 426 -20.38 32.30 4.98
N ALA A 427 -19.42 32.14 4.07
CA ALA A 427 -18.93 33.26 3.29
C ALA A 427 -20.15 33.91 2.62
N LEU A 428 -20.43 35.15 2.96
CA LEU A 428 -21.42 35.96 2.25
C LEU A 428 -21.00 35.94 0.75
N PRO A 429 -21.92 35.75 -0.18
CA PRO A 429 -21.59 35.84 -1.59
C PRO A 429 -20.92 37.19 -1.82
N ALA A 430 -19.74 37.18 -2.43
CA ALA A 430 -19.06 38.39 -2.85
C ALA A 430 -20.08 39.20 -3.66
N ALA A 431 -20.32 40.45 -3.24
CA ALA A 431 -21.17 41.35 -3.99
C ALA A 431 -20.64 41.43 -5.44
N SER A 432 -21.51 41.21 -6.37
CA SER A 432 -21.20 41.33 -7.81
C SER A 432 -20.71 42.76 -8.07
N PRO A 433 -19.60 42.95 -8.81
CA PRO A 433 -19.12 44.29 -9.16
C PRO A 433 -20.10 45.11 -10.02
N ASP A 434 -21.17 44.48 -10.51
CA ASP A 434 -22.14 45.04 -11.46
C ASP A 434 -23.51 45.38 -10.81
N ASP A 435 -23.57 45.77 -9.52
CA ASP A 435 -24.81 46.30 -8.96
C ASP A 435 -24.95 47.82 -9.24
N PRO A 436 -25.83 48.24 -10.17
CA PRO A 436 -25.99 49.64 -10.54
C PRO A 436 -26.57 50.54 -9.44
N SER A 437 -26.96 49.98 -8.29
CA SER A 437 -27.59 50.72 -7.20
C SER A 437 -26.62 51.51 -6.29
N LEU A 438 -25.30 51.39 -6.52
CA LEU A 438 -24.28 52.12 -5.73
C LEU A 438 -23.79 53.43 -6.39
N ILE A 439 -24.31 53.81 -7.57
CA ILE A 439 -23.85 55.06 -8.27
C ILE A 439 -24.71 56.29 -7.91
N SER A 440 -25.78 56.18 -7.09
CA SER A 440 -26.70 57.32 -6.87
C SER A 440 -26.64 57.98 -5.50
N ARG A 441 -25.53 57.83 -4.73
CA ARG A 441 -25.42 58.51 -3.41
C ARG A 441 -24.12 59.30 -3.18
N SER A 442 -23.58 59.93 -4.23
CA SER A 442 -22.46 60.89 -4.06
C SER A 442 -22.62 62.18 -4.87
N ALA A 443 -23.80 62.73 -4.90
CA ALA A 443 -24.03 64.06 -5.45
C ALA A 443 -25.12 64.77 -4.63
N ASP A 444 -24.83 65.13 -3.39
CA ASP A 444 -25.47 66.31 -2.74
C ASP A 444 -24.88 66.56 -1.33
N THR A 445 -23.74 67.22 -1.24
CA THR A 445 -23.35 68.09 -0.12
C THR A 445 -22.24 69.01 -0.58
N GLY A 446 -22.65 70.05 -1.18
CA GLY A 446 -21.81 71.22 -1.51
C GLY A 446 -22.65 72.44 -1.64
N ARG A 447 -22.94 73.13 -0.51
CA ARG A 447 -23.20 74.57 -0.34
C ARG A 447 -24.02 74.87 0.92
N ARG A 448 -23.39 75.15 2.00
CA ARG A 448 -23.43 76.43 2.74
C ARG A 448 -22.55 76.31 3.96
#